data_a8c608e4f467849e0f3f78466fee9ded
#
_entry.id   a8c608e4f467849e0f3f78466fee9ded
#
_cell.length_a   1.000
_cell.length_b   1.000
_cell.length_c   1.000
_cell.angle_alpha   90.00
_cell.angle_beta   90.00
_cell.angle_gamma   90.00
#
_symmetry.space_group_name_H-M   'P 1'
#
loop_
_entity.id
_entity.type
_entity.pdbx_description
1 polymer ?
#
loop_
_entity_poly.entity_id
_entity_poly.type
_entity_poly.pdbx_seq_one_letter_code
_entity_poly.pdbx_strand_id
1 'polypeptide(L)'
;MISLALVSSLLAAGCLGSDGESDIFYGEDINPPRPTADFVLFDQNGEPVAFNDYLGDVVVVAFLFTRCPDVCPQVSANMAWIGEALGEDLGEEVHLLSITVDPWYDNS
;
A
#
# COMPACT_ATOMS: atom_id res chain seq x y z
N MET A 1 -68.15 3.83 -21.93
CA MET A 1 -67.50 3.98 -20.63
C MET A 1 -66.03 3.57 -20.77
N ILE A 2 -65.20 4.50 -20.61
CA ILE A 2 -63.78 4.43 -20.99
C ILE A 2 -63.02 3.81 -19.83
N SER A 3 -62.44 2.62 -20.03
CA SER A 3 -61.57 1.99 -19.06
C SER A 3 -60.14 2.42 -19.35
N LEU A 4 -59.60 3.23 -18.47
CA LEU A 4 -58.24 3.76 -18.54
C LEU A 4 -57.29 2.76 -17.94
N ALA A 5 -56.63 1.98 -18.79
CA ALA A 5 -55.55 1.05 -18.36
C ALA A 5 -54.28 1.86 -18.17
N LEU A 6 -53.91 2.13 -16.94
CA LEU A 6 -52.61 2.65 -16.54
C LEU A 6 -51.56 1.58 -16.69
N VAL A 7 -50.77 1.67 -17.75
CA VAL A 7 -49.56 0.89 -17.92
C VAL A 7 -48.46 1.52 -17.07
N SER A 8 -48.25 0.94 -15.92
CA SER A 8 -47.11 1.29 -15.05
C SER A 8 -45.83 0.76 -15.66
N SER A 9 -45.07 1.62 -16.31
CA SER A 9 -43.76 1.31 -16.85
C SER A 9 -42.76 1.27 -15.72
N LEU A 10 -42.40 0.05 -15.26
CA LEU A 10 -41.27 -0.14 -14.37
C LEU A 10 -39.98 0.19 -15.15
N LEU A 11 -39.40 1.33 -14.87
CA LEU A 11 -38.02 1.61 -15.22
C LEU A 11 -37.12 0.73 -14.33
N ALA A 12 -36.68 -0.39 -14.88
CA ALA A 12 -35.56 -1.11 -14.34
C ALA A 12 -34.30 -0.24 -14.55
N ALA A 13 -33.91 0.49 -13.51
CA ALA A 13 -32.58 1.08 -13.46
C ALA A 13 -31.59 -0.07 -13.35
N GLY A 14 -31.08 -0.52 -14.49
CA GLY A 14 -29.92 -1.38 -14.52
C GLY A 14 -28.75 -0.65 -13.90
N CYS A 15 -28.24 -1.14 -12.80
CA CYS A 15 -26.91 -0.80 -12.36
C CYS A 15 -25.97 -1.25 -13.48
N LEU A 16 -25.54 -0.28 -14.28
CA LEU A 16 -24.36 -0.43 -15.11
C LEU A 16 -23.21 -0.67 -14.12
N GLY A 17 -22.73 -1.90 -14.06
CA GLY A 17 -21.52 -2.23 -13.35
C GLY A 17 -20.44 -1.26 -13.85
N SER A 18 -19.82 -0.56 -12.92
CA SER A 18 -18.59 0.14 -13.21
C SER A 18 -17.64 -0.87 -13.82
N ASP A 19 -17.35 -0.69 -15.09
CA ASP A 19 -16.20 -1.34 -15.71
C ASP A 19 -15.03 -1.04 -14.81
N GLY A 20 -14.44 -2.10 -14.23
CA GLY A 20 -13.33 -1.97 -13.33
C GLY A 20 -12.25 -1.19 -14.07
N GLU A 21 -12.03 0.03 -13.63
CA GLU A 21 -10.86 0.79 -13.98
C GLU A 21 -9.69 -0.12 -13.65
N SER A 22 -9.03 -0.62 -14.69
CA SER A 22 -7.87 -1.46 -14.49
C SER A 22 -6.82 -0.58 -13.86
N ASP A 23 -6.61 -0.73 -12.55
CA ASP A 23 -5.53 -0.08 -11.83
C ASP A 23 -4.24 -0.39 -12.58
N ILE A 24 -3.64 0.65 -13.15
CA ILE A 24 -2.38 0.50 -13.89
C ILE A 24 -1.29 0.44 -12.83
N PHE A 25 -0.89 -0.76 -12.47
CA PHE A 25 0.27 -0.99 -11.62
C PHE A 25 1.53 -0.89 -12.48
N TYR A 26 2.50 -0.07 -12.03
CA TYR A 26 3.80 0.07 -12.69
C TYR A 26 4.81 -0.97 -12.22
N GLY A 27 4.47 -1.77 -11.21
CA GLY A 27 5.26 -2.86 -10.67
C GLY A 27 4.80 -4.23 -11.17
N GLU A 28 5.48 -5.27 -10.71
CA GLU A 28 5.07 -6.66 -10.93
C GLU A 28 4.05 -7.07 -9.87
N ASP A 29 2.86 -7.45 -10.33
CA ASP A 29 1.84 -8.02 -9.46
C ASP A 29 2.17 -9.48 -9.15
N ILE A 30 2.28 -9.80 -7.87
CA ILE A 30 2.50 -11.19 -7.40
C ILE A 30 1.15 -11.87 -7.20
N ASN A 31 0.68 -12.52 -8.25
CA ASN A 31 -0.59 -13.25 -8.24
C ASN A 31 -0.36 -14.74 -8.64
N PRO A 32 -0.74 -15.71 -7.80
CA PRO A 32 -1.40 -15.55 -6.49
C PRO A 32 -0.48 -14.96 -5.40
N PRO A 33 -1.07 -14.29 -4.39
CA PRO A 33 -0.32 -13.73 -3.28
C PRO A 33 0.53 -14.80 -2.57
N ARG A 34 1.72 -14.43 -2.15
CA ARG A 34 2.61 -15.31 -1.39
C ARG A 34 2.68 -14.84 0.05
N PRO A 35 2.66 -15.75 1.03
CA PRO A 35 2.85 -15.38 2.40
C PRO A 35 4.24 -14.77 2.59
N THR A 36 4.31 -13.65 3.28
CA THR A 36 5.57 -13.05 3.70
C THR A 36 6.12 -13.80 4.90
N ALA A 37 7.45 -13.98 4.94
CA ALA A 37 8.09 -14.56 6.12
C ALA A 37 7.90 -13.63 7.32
N ASP A 38 7.64 -14.22 8.48
CA ASP A 38 7.70 -13.50 9.73
C ASP A 38 9.16 -13.23 10.11
N PHE A 39 9.44 -11.99 10.48
CA PHE A 39 10.78 -11.59 10.94
C PHE A 39 10.67 -10.49 11.99
N VAL A 40 11.70 -10.37 12.81
CA VAL A 40 11.86 -9.30 13.78
C VAL A 40 13.16 -8.56 13.47
N LEU A 41 13.06 -7.24 13.34
CA LEU A 41 14.20 -6.34 13.18
C LEU A 41 14.23 -5.35 14.34
N PHE A 42 15.26 -4.53 14.42
CA PHE A 42 15.36 -3.45 15.38
C PHE A 42 15.22 -2.11 14.67
N ASP A 43 14.44 -1.22 15.25
CA ASP A 43 14.27 0.13 14.74
C ASP A 43 15.48 1.03 15.09
N GLN A 44 15.44 2.29 14.67
CA GLN A 44 16.49 3.29 14.96
C GLN A 44 16.65 3.61 16.44
N ASN A 45 15.75 3.20 17.31
CA ASN A 45 15.81 3.36 18.76
C ASN A 45 16.32 2.08 19.45
N GLY A 46 16.56 1.01 18.69
CA GLY A 46 16.93 -0.29 19.21
C GLY A 46 15.76 -1.12 19.72
N GLU A 47 14.54 -0.72 19.43
CA GLU A 47 13.33 -1.46 19.82
C GLU A 47 13.00 -2.56 18.79
N PRO A 48 12.56 -3.74 19.24
CA PRO A 48 12.18 -4.80 18.32
C PRO A 48 10.88 -4.47 17.59
N VAL A 49 10.89 -4.68 16.27
CA VAL A 49 9.74 -4.51 15.39
C VAL A 49 9.48 -5.83 14.68
N ALA A 50 8.33 -6.44 14.93
CA ALA A 50 7.91 -7.65 14.26
C ALA A 50 7.09 -7.30 13.02
N PHE A 51 7.38 -7.95 11.89
CA PHE A 51 6.63 -7.70 10.65
C PHE A 51 5.15 -8.07 10.80
N ASN A 52 4.85 -9.06 11.62
CA ASN A 52 3.49 -9.49 11.92
C ASN A 52 2.64 -8.42 12.63
N ASP A 53 3.25 -7.40 13.22
CA ASP A 53 2.52 -6.29 13.85
C ASP A 53 1.76 -5.44 12.83
N TYR A 54 2.11 -5.54 11.55
CA TYR A 54 1.47 -4.82 10.44
C TYR A 54 0.46 -5.66 9.65
N LEU A 55 0.09 -6.84 10.14
CA LEU A 55 -0.86 -7.71 9.44
C LEU A 55 -2.25 -7.07 9.37
N GLY A 56 -2.76 -6.98 8.16
CA GLY A 56 -4.05 -6.34 7.86
C GLY A 56 -3.91 -4.95 7.27
N ASP A 57 -2.74 -4.33 7.39
CA ASP A 57 -2.45 -3.00 6.87
C ASP A 57 -1.65 -3.08 5.56
N VAL A 58 -1.55 -1.96 4.87
CA VAL A 58 -0.70 -1.83 3.69
C VAL A 58 0.72 -1.47 4.14
N VAL A 59 1.70 -2.26 3.71
CA VAL A 59 3.10 -2.01 4.05
C VAL A 59 3.93 -1.76 2.79
N VAL A 60 4.54 -0.61 2.70
CA VAL A 60 5.51 -0.26 1.65
C VAL A 60 6.91 -0.46 2.21
N VAL A 61 7.68 -1.36 1.61
CA VAL A 61 9.05 -1.67 2.08
C VAL A 61 10.07 -1.18 1.06
N ALA A 62 11.07 -0.45 1.53
CA ALA A 62 12.24 -0.07 0.76
C ALA A 62 13.51 -0.65 1.39
N PHE A 63 14.33 -1.31 0.58
CA PHE A 63 15.65 -1.78 1.00
C PHE A 63 16.70 -0.75 0.61
N LEU A 64 17.42 -0.22 1.60
CA LEU A 64 18.34 0.91 1.47
C LEU A 64 19.65 0.63 2.21
N PHE A 65 20.63 1.48 1.99
CA PHE A 65 21.83 1.59 2.83
C PHE A 65 22.42 3.00 2.71
N THR A 66 23.01 3.53 3.80
CA THR A 66 23.41 4.95 3.88
C THR A 66 24.57 5.31 2.95
N ARG A 67 25.44 4.35 2.63
CA ARG A 67 26.58 4.57 1.72
C ARG A 67 26.24 4.44 0.24
N CYS A 68 24.98 4.30 -0.12
CA CYS A 68 24.56 4.20 -1.51
C CYS A 68 24.70 5.57 -2.20
N PRO A 69 25.56 5.72 -3.20
CA PRO A 69 25.77 7.01 -3.87
C PRO A 69 24.79 7.27 -5.00
N ASP A 70 23.90 6.34 -5.30
CA ASP A 70 23.12 6.32 -6.53
C ASP A 70 21.61 6.41 -6.24
N VAL A 71 20.91 5.29 -6.25
CA VAL A 71 19.43 5.25 -6.24
C VAL A 71 18.81 5.49 -4.86
N CYS A 72 19.51 5.18 -3.77
CA CYS A 72 18.92 5.27 -2.43
C CYS A 72 18.48 6.68 -2.02
N PRO A 73 19.20 7.77 -2.34
CA PRO A 73 18.68 9.12 -2.10
C PRO A 73 17.36 9.40 -2.82
N GLN A 74 17.21 8.91 -4.04
CA GLN A 74 15.97 9.03 -4.81
C GLN A 74 14.83 8.23 -4.17
N VAL A 75 15.09 6.99 -3.76
CA VAL A 75 14.09 6.14 -3.10
C VAL A 75 13.67 6.78 -1.77
N SER A 76 14.61 7.30 -0.98
CA SER A 76 14.28 7.99 0.28
C SER A 76 13.42 9.22 0.05
N ALA A 77 13.70 10.01 -0.98
CA ALA A 77 12.89 11.17 -1.34
C ALA A 77 11.47 10.75 -1.77
N ASN A 78 11.35 9.66 -2.52
CA ASN A 78 10.05 9.13 -2.92
C ASN A 78 9.26 8.62 -1.71
N MET A 79 9.90 7.93 -0.78
CA MET A 79 9.26 7.48 0.47
C MET A 79 8.75 8.67 1.31
N ALA A 80 9.53 9.73 1.42
CA ALA A 80 9.12 10.95 2.11
C ALA A 80 7.90 11.60 1.43
N TRP A 81 7.93 11.70 0.11
CA TRP A 81 6.81 12.24 -0.66
C TRP A 81 5.54 11.40 -0.51
N ILE A 82 5.65 10.07 -0.54
CA ILE A 82 4.52 9.16 -0.29
C ILE A 82 3.96 9.41 1.11
N GLY A 83 4.82 9.52 2.13
CA GLY A 83 4.39 9.80 3.51
C GLY A 83 3.63 11.12 3.64
N GLU A 84 4.08 12.18 2.96
CA GLU A 84 3.36 13.46 2.92
C GLU A 84 1.99 13.34 2.22
N ALA A 85 1.92 12.56 1.14
CA ALA A 85 0.68 12.37 0.38
C ALA A 85 -0.36 11.54 1.13
N LEU A 86 0.07 10.59 1.97
CA LEU A 86 -0.82 9.76 2.80
C LEU A 86 -1.46 10.54 3.95
N GLY A 87 -0.78 11.56 4.46
CA GLY A 87 -1.33 12.38 5.54
C GLY A 87 -1.67 11.56 6.79
N GLU A 88 -2.96 11.55 7.16
CA GLU A 88 -3.45 10.86 8.37
C GLU A 88 -3.46 9.33 8.24
N ASP A 89 -3.47 8.79 7.03
CA ASP A 89 -3.45 7.33 6.81
C ASP A 89 -2.07 6.73 7.13
N LEU A 90 -1.02 7.56 7.15
CA LEU A 90 0.33 7.13 7.50
C LEU A 90 0.42 6.75 8.98
N GLY A 91 0.76 5.50 9.25
CA GLY A 91 0.87 4.94 10.59
C GLY A 91 -0.43 4.35 11.14
N GLU A 92 -1.56 4.53 10.44
CA GLU A 92 -2.85 3.93 10.79
C GLU A 92 -3.17 2.74 9.86
N GLU A 93 -3.31 2.99 8.57
CA GLU A 93 -3.66 1.97 7.58
C GLU A 93 -2.50 1.65 6.62
N VAL A 94 -1.53 2.56 6.50
CA VAL A 94 -0.37 2.43 5.61
C VAL A 94 0.92 2.68 6.37
N HIS A 95 1.86 1.75 6.28
CA HIS A 95 3.16 1.83 6.94
C HIS A 95 4.28 1.89 5.91
N LEU A 96 5.26 2.78 6.14
CA LEU A 96 6.46 2.91 5.31
C LEU A 96 7.66 2.40 6.09
N LEU A 97 8.24 1.31 5.63
CA LEU A 97 9.40 0.68 6.26
C LEU A 97 10.64 0.81 5.38
N SER A 98 11.68 1.42 5.91
CA SER A 98 13.01 1.44 5.30
C SER A 98 13.92 0.46 6.03
N ILE A 99 14.38 -0.57 5.34
CA ILE A 99 15.20 -1.65 5.92
C ILE A 99 16.61 -1.53 5.36
N THR A 100 17.61 -1.40 6.25
CA THR A 100 18.99 -1.40 5.80
C THR A 100 19.46 -2.79 5.38
N VAL A 101 20.21 -2.85 4.30
CA VAL A 101 20.91 -4.07 3.85
C VAL A 101 22.39 -4.07 4.23
N ASP A 102 22.87 -3.03 4.95
CA ASP A 102 24.23 -2.91 5.46
C ASP A 102 24.23 -2.65 6.99
N PRO A 103 23.69 -3.57 7.80
CA PRO A 103 23.49 -3.34 9.23
C PRO A 103 24.78 -3.18 10.03
N TRP A 104 25.92 -3.57 9.46
CA TRP A 104 27.24 -3.40 10.09
C TRP A 104 27.71 -1.95 10.08
N TYR A 105 27.26 -1.18 9.11
CA TYR A 105 27.61 0.22 8.95
C TYR A 105 26.49 1.14 9.38
N ASP A 106 25.25 0.80 9.00
CA ASP A 106 24.05 1.56 9.30
C ASP A 106 23.49 1.10 10.67
N ASN A 107 24.26 1.27 11.71
CA ASN A 107 23.80 1.01 13.07
C ASN A 107 23.36 2.33 13.73
N SER A 108 22.42 2.21 14.65
CA SER A 108 21.96 3.31 15.50
C SER A 108 23.02 3.74 16.52
#